data_2992e8e22bef7459ccb3f910a4ca0761
#
_entry.id   2992e8e22bef7459ccb3f910a4ca0761
#
_cell.length_a   1.000
_cell.length_b   1.000
_cell.length_c   1.000
_cell.angle_alpha   90.00
_cell.angle_beta   90.00
_cell.angle_gamma   90.00
#
_symmetry.space_group_name_H-M   'P 1'
#
loop_
_entity.id
_entity.type
_entity.pdbx_description
1 polymer ?
#
loop_
_entity_poly.entity_id
_entity_poly.type
_entity_poly.pdbx_seq_one_letter_code
_entity_poly.pdbx_strand_id
1 'polypeptide(L)'
;MNTIRIKFQKVGLAIYFSHLDLQKVMQRALKKSGLPVWYSKGFNPHIYMTFTLPLSLGHESLCESFDFRLNEEMSEADIMIAMEGTLPQGIIVTAAGAPDYDASEIKYALYKITLHGDMDKLQAAADFYEKSDKITVIKQSKKKTTEVDLKAEIKDFKVTESGDNTLTFTALYPAGTTYNLNPALLLEVFRSEFGIDANAADVLRMNLLNEKFEVLQ
;
A
#
# COMPACT_ATOMS: atom_id res chain seq x y z
N MET A 1 16.81 -22.14 8.79
CA MET A 1 16.11 -21.49 7.66
C MET A 1 15.42 -20.28 8.23
N ASN A 2 15.98 -19.11 7.95
CA ASN A 2 15.54 -17.86 8.59
C ASN A 2 14.65 -17.08 7.64
N THR A 3 13.47 -16.69 8.11
CA THR A 3 12.60 -15.75 7.38
C THR A 3 13.09 -14.35 7.68
N ILE A 4 13.30 -13.58 6.62
CA ILE A 4 13.71 -12.19 6.67
C ILE A 4 12.61 -11.34 6.03
N ARG A 5 12.27 -10.24 6.66
CA ARG A 5 11.42 -9.19 6.13
C ARG A 5 12.28 -8.03 5.65
N ILE A 6 12.07 -7.61 4.40
CA ILE A 6 12.55 -6.33 3.89
C ILE A 6 11.40 -5.34 3.98
N LYS A 7 11.62 -4.20 4.64
CA LYS A 7 10.72 -3.03 4.63
C LYS A 7 11.22 -2.05 3.59
N PHE A 8 10.31 -1.44 2.84
CA PHE A 8 10.68 -0.53 1.75
C PHE A 8 9.58 0.50 1.47
N GLN A 9 9.99 1.58 0.83
CA GLN A 9 9.09 2.58 0.27
C GLN A 9 8.95 2.38 -1.24
N LYS A 10 7.77 2.70 -1.78
CA LYS A 10 7.47 2.73 -3.21
C LYS A 10 6.96 4.11 -3.56
N VAL A 11 7.78 4.94 -4.20
CA VAL A 11 7.51 6.37 -4.44
C VAL A 11 7.91 6.81 -5.84
N GLY A 12 7.45 7.98 -6.26
CA GLY A 12 7.78 8.57 -7.54
C GLY A 12 7.41 7.66 -8.72
N LEU A 13 8.29 7.50 -9.69
CA LEU A 13 8.00 6.68 -10.88
C LEU A 13 7.74 5.20 -10.60
N ALA A 14 8.09 4.71 -9.42
CA ALA A 14 7.79 3.33 -9.04
C ALA A 14 6.28 3.07 -8.89
N ILE A 15 5.42 4.09 -8.78
CA ILE A 15 3.95 3.94 -8.76
C ILE A 15 3.43 3.13 -9.95
N TYR A 16 4.12 3.18 -11.10
CA TYR A 16 3.75 2.47 -12.33
C TYR A 16 4.12 0.99 -12.34
N PHE A 17 4.83 0.48 -11.32
CA PHE A 17 5.00 -0.96 -11.17
C PHE A 17 3.72 -1.61 -10.65
N SER A 18 3.18 -2.54 -11.45
CA SER A 18 2.13 -3.43 -10.97
C SER A 18 2.67 -4.35 -9.87
N HIS A 19 1.80 -5.01 -9.11
CA HIS A 19 2.23 -5.98 -8.11
C HIS A 19 3.09 -7.10 -8.72
N LEU A 20 2.76 -7.58 -9.92
CA LEU A 20 3.55 -8.60 -10.61
C LEU A 20 4.91 -8.08 -11.07
N ASP A 21 5.00 -6.83 -11.52
CA ASP A 21 6.27 -6.23 -11.90
C ASP A 21 7.15 -5.99 -10.68
N LEU A 22 6.57 -5.48 -9.59
CA LEU A 22 7.27 -5.31 -8.32
C LEU A 22 7.83 -6.64 -7.81
N GLN A 23 7.06 -7.72 -7.89
CA GLN A 23 7.53 -9.06 -7.53
C GLN A 23 8.76 -9.48 -8.37
N LYS A 24 8.73 -9.25 -9.69
CA LYS A 24 9.87 -9.54 -10.56
C LYS A 24 11.08 -8.66 -10.25
N VAL A 25 10.85 -7.37 -9.96
CA VAL A 25 11.91 -6.42 -9.55
C VAL A 25 12.59 -6.92 -8.28
N MET A 26 11.83 -7.25 -7.25
CA MET A 26 12.38 -7.75 -5.98
C MET A 26 13.12 -9.08 -6.14
N GLN A 27 12.60 -10.01 -6.94
CA GLN A 27 13.30 -11.27 -7.24
C GLN A 27 14.64 -11.04 -7.95
N ARG A 28 14.70 -10.09 -8.89
CA ARG A 28 15.94 -9.72 -9.58
C ARG A 28 16.91 -9.04 -8.62
N ALA A 29 16.43 -8.16 -7.75
CA ALA A 29 17.24 -7.50 -6.74
C ALA A 29 17.88 -8.52 -5.78
N LEU A 30 17.09 -9.46 -5.24
CA LEU A 30 17.59 -10.54 -4.40
C LEU A 30 18.63 -11.43 -5.12
N LYS A 31 18.45 -11.70 -6.41
CA LYS A 31 19.47 -12.44 -7.19
C LYS A 31 20.74 -11.62 -7.39
N LYS A 32 20.62 -10.33 -7.63
CA LYS A 32 21.75 -9.42 -7.86
C LYS A 32 22.54 -9.12 -6.59
N SER A 33 21.85 -9.15 -5.42
CA SER A 33 22.48 -8.84 -4.13
C SER A 33 23.54 -9.84 -3.68
N GLY A 34 23.52 -11.06 -4.23
CA GLY A 34 24.42 -12.14 -3.78
C GLY A 34 24.03 -12.78 -2.44
N LEU A 35 22.88 -12.38 -1.86
CA LEU A 35 22.37 -13.02 -0.64
C LEU A 35 22.14 -14.52 -0.83
N PRO A 36 22.41 -15.38 0.17
CA PRO A 36 22.19 -16.82 0.11
C PRO A 36 20.70 -17.17 0.21
N VAL A 37 19.91 -16.68 -0.77
CA VAL A 37 18.45 -16.84 -0.79
C VAL A 37 18.05 -18.30 -0.97
N TRP A 38 16.98 -18.69 -0.30
CA TRP A 38 16.39 -20.00 -0.47
C TRP A 38 15.48 -20.07 -1.69
N TYR A 39 15.65 -21.14 -2.47
CA TYR A 39 14.81 -21.44 -3.63
C TYR A 39 13.83 -22.55 -3.35
N SER A 40 12.63 -22.45 -3.90
CA SER A 40 11.64 -23.53 -3.84
C SER A 40 12.19 -24.80 -4.49
N LYS A 41 11.77 -25.97 -3.98
CA LYS A 41 12.09 -27.27 -4.57
C LYS A 41 11.16 -27.53 -5.76
N GLY A 42 11.66 -28.26 -6.79
CA GLY A 42 10.88 -28.68 -7.94
C GLY A 42 11.55 -28.37 -9.27
N PHE A 43 10.81 -28.57 -10.39
CA PHE A 43 11.36 -28.42 -11.73
C PHE A 43 11.66 -26.95 -12.13
N ASN A 44 10.99 -26.00 -11.51
CA ASN A 44 11.22 -24.55 -11.74
C ASN A 44 11.52 -23.87 -10.41
N PRO A 45 12.75 -23.94 -9.88
CA PRO A 45 13.13 -23.30 -8.64
C PRO A 45 12.97 -21.77 -8.74
N HIS A 46 12.28 -21.18 -7.78
CA HIS A 46 12.12 -19.74 -7.67
C HIS A 46 12.33 -19.29 -6.23
N ILE A 47 12.71 -18.04 -6.05
CA ILE A 47 12.83 -17.45 -4.72
C ILE A 47 11.43 -17.40 -4.10
N TYR A 48 11.28 -18.07 -2.94
CA TYR A 48 10.06 -17.95 -2.15
C TYR A 48 9.99 -16.56 -1.53
N MET A 49 9.00 -15.79 -1.93
CA MET A 49 8.81 -14.42 -1.48
C MET A 49 7.32 -14.12 -1.36
N THR A 50 6.92 -13.47 -0.28
CA THR A 50 5.52 -13.10 0.00
C THR A 50 5.45 -11.66 0.45
N PHE A 51 4.67 -10.84 -0.24
CA PHE A 51 4.35 -9.47 0.21
C PHE A 51 3.31 -9.52 1.32
N THR A 52 3.48 -8.67 2.33
CA THR A 52 2.55 -8.60 3.47
C THR A 52 1.17 -8.07 3.06
N LEU A 53 1.14 -7.03 2.24
CA LEU A 53 -0.10 -6.48 1.70
C LEU A 53 0.14 -5.89 0.30
N PRO A 54 -0.57 -6.34 -0.76
CA PRO A 54 -0.47 -5.73 -2.08
C PRO A 54 -0.85 -4.25 -2.09
N LEU A 55 -0.13 -3.45 -2.89
CA LEU A 55 -0.44 -2.04 -3.15
C LEU A 55 -1.04 -1.90 -4.55
N SER A 56 -2.04 -1.04 -4.68
CA SER A 56 -2.65 -0.74 -5.99
C SER A 56 -1.67 -0.04 -6.92
N LEU A 57 -1.85 -0.24 -8.22
CA LEU A 57 -1.14 0.50 -9.25
C LEU A 57 -1.45 2.00 -9.12
N GLY A 58 -0.47 2.86 -9.35
CA GLY A 58 -0.63 4.31 -9.23
C GLY A 58 -0.50 4.85 -7.80
N HIS A 59 -0.37 3.98 -6.78
CA HIS A 59 -0.24 4.43 -5.39
C HIS A 59 1.22 4.45 -4.94
N GLU A 60 1.56 5.46 -4.15
CA GLU A 60 2.77 5.51 -3.34
C GLU A 60 2.57 4.80 -2.00
N SER A 61 3.67 4.36 -1.39
CA SER A 61 3.65 3.81 -0.04
C SER A 61 4.98 4.01 0.68
N LEU A 62 4.90 4.29 1.98
CA LEU A 62 6.05 4.39 2.89
C LEU A 62 6.24 3.12 3.75
N CYS A 63 5.33 2.14 3.64
CA CYS A 63 5.23 1.02 4.59
C CYS A 63 5.03 -0.35 3.91
N GLU A 64 5.67 -0.55 2.76
CA GLU A 64 5.65 -1.85 2.10
C GLU A 64 6.62 -2.83 2.75
N SER A 65 6.28 -4.13 2.68
CA SER A 65 7.22 -5.16 3.05
C SER A 65 6.98 -6.48 2.33
N PHE A 66 8.03 -7.29 2.26
CA PHE A 66 7.94 -8.67 1.81
C PHE A 66 8.86 -9.56 2.63
N ASP A 67 8.45 -10.80 2.78
CA ASP A 67 9.19 -11.84 3.47
C ASP A 67 9.84 -12.78 2.45
N PHE A 68 11.08 -13.18 2.73
CA PHE A 68 11.81 -14.20 1.98
C PHE A 68 12.66 -15.03 2.92
N ARG A 69 13.37 -16.06 2.41
CA ARG A 69 14.15 -16.95 3.25
C ARG A 69 15.61 -16.97 2.85
N LEU A 70 16.48 -17.03 3.86
CA LEU A 70 17.91 -17.27 3.69
C LEU A 70 18.28 -18.70 4.09
N ASN A 71 19.29 -19.26 3.42
CA ASN A 71 19.91 -20.55 3.77
C ASN A 71 20.83 -20.45 4.98
N GLU A 72 21.36 -19.24 5.24
CA GLU A 72 22.33 -18.93 6.29
C GLU A 72 21.85 -17.75 7.12
N GLU A 73 22.37 -17.63 8.34
CA GLU A 73 22.13 -16.43 9.17
C GLU A 73 22.99 -15.28 8.68
N MET A 74 22.39 -14.12 8.61
CA MET A 74 23.07 -12.86 8.25
C MET A 74 22.61 -11.75 9.18
N SER A 75 23.50 -10.80 9.45
CA SER A 75 23.11 -9.59 10.16
C SER A 75 22.19 -8.70 9.31
N GLU A 76 21.34 -7.93 9.96
CA GLU A 76 20.47 -6.95 9.27
C GLU A 76 21.31 -5.95 8.46
N ALA A 77 22.44 -5.52 9.00
CA ALA A 77 23.36 -4.61 8.32
C ALA A 77 23.94 -5.21 7.02
N ASP A 78 24.36 -6.48 7.06
CA ASP A 78 24.88 -7.16 5.86
C ASP A 78 23.81 -7.33 4.78
N ILE A 79 22.57 -7.61 5.19
CA ILE A 79 21.43 -7.71 4.26
C ILE A 79 21.16 -6.33 3.61
N MET A 80 21.16 -5.26 4.41
CA MET A 80 20.95 -3.89 3.90
C MET A 80 22.04 -3.49 2.90
N ILE A 81 23.31 -3.74 3.24
CA ILE A 81 24.46 -3.48 2.36
C ILE A 81 24.33 -4.29 1.06
N ALA A 82 23.99 -5.57 1.14
CA ALA A 82 23.82 -6.42 -0.04
C ALA A 82 22.69 -5.96 -0.98
N MET A 83 21.66 -5.32 -0.43
CA MET A 83 20.53 -4.79 -1.21
C MET A 83 20.85 -3.43 -1.86
N GLU A 84 21.89 -2.74 -1.43
CA GLU A 84 22.28 -1.43 -1.97
C GLU A 84 22.53 -1.49 -3.48
N GLY A 85 22.03 -0.53 -4.25
CA GLY A 85 22.22 -0.45 -5.69
C GLY A 85 21.61 -1.59 -6.52
N THR A 86 20.79 -2.46 -5.90
CA THR A 86 20.12 -3.56 -6.61
C THR A 86 18.74 -3.20 -7.14
N LEU A 87 18.11 -2.17 -6.57
CA LEU A 87 16.75 -1.75 -6.85
C LEU A 87 16.69 -0.54 -7.78
N PRO A 88 15.60 -0.38 -8.55
CA PRO A 88 15.39 0.81 -9.37
C PRO A 88 15.03 2.03 -8.52
N GLN A 89 15.16 3.21 -9.11
CA GLN A 89 14.75 4.46 -8.51
C GLN A 89 13.28 4.40 -8.08
N GLY A 90 12.98 4.94 -6.88
CA GLY A 90 11.64 4.96 -6.30
C GLY A 90 11.30 3.73 -5.45
N ILE A 91 12.16 2.72 -5.42
CA ILE A 91 12.08 1.63 -4.43
C ILE A 91 13.25 1.79 -3.47
N ILE A 92 12.95 2.08 -2.20
CA ILE A 92 13.93 2.43 -1.17
C ILE A 92 13.79 1.44 -0.02
N VAL A 93 14.78 0.58 0.19
CA VAL A 93 14.82 -0.31 1.38
C VAL A 93 15.07 0.55 2.61
N THR A 94 14.25 0.36 3.64
CA THR A 94 14.32 1.11 4.89
C THR A 94 14.77 0.25 6.07
N ALA A 95 14.50 -1.05 6.05
CA ALA A 95 14.94 -1.98 7.07
C ALA A 95 14.97 -3.42 6.53
N ALA A 96 15.76 -4.27 7.20
CA ALA A 96 15.78 -5.70 6.99
C ALA A 96 15.91 -6.38 8.36
N GLY A 97 15.21 -7.49 8.58
CA GLY A 97 15.29 -8.21 9.85
C GLY A 97 14.30 -9.37 9.94
N ALA A 98 14.18 -9.97 11.11
CA ALA A 98 13.11 -10.93 11.37
C ALA A 98 11.74 -10.24 11.26
N PRO A 99 10.69 -10.93 10.76
CA PRO A 99 9.33 -10.37 10.78
C PRO A 99 8.91 -10.03 12.22
N ASP A 100 8.46 -8.82 12.44
CA ASP A 100 8.05 -8.27 13.73
C ASP A 100 6.52 -8.36 13.98
N TYR A 101 5.76 -8.65 12.93
CA TYR A 101 4.32 -8.92 12.99
C TYR A 101 3.93 -9.95 11.92
N ASP A 102 2.81 -10.64 12.10
CA ASP A 102 2.21 -11.48 11.05
C ASP A 102 1.34 -10.62 10.11
N ALA A 103 1.36 -10.91 8.81
CA ALA A 103 0.56 -10.18 7.83
C ALA A 103 -0.96 -10.22 8.13
N SER A 104 -1.44 -11.21 8.87
CA SER A 104 -2.84 -11.32 9.33
C SER A 104 -3.22 -10.31 10.41
N GLU A 105 -2.21 -9.69 11.07
CA GLU A 105 -2.43 -8.62 12.06
C GLU A 105 -2.78 -7.29 11.41
N ILE A 106 -2.50 -7.12 10.11
CA ILE A 106 -2.88 -5.92 9.37
C ILE A 106 -4.41 -5.86 9.27
N LYS A 107 -5.00 -4.78 9.79
CA LYS A 107 -6.46 -4.52 9.76
C LYS A 107 -6.83 -3.20 9.09
N TYR A 108 -5.94 -2.23 9.16
CA TYR A 108 -6.15 -0.91 8.59
C TYR A 108 -4.90 -0.40 7.88
N ALA A 109 -5.11 0.49 6.92
CA ALA A 109 -4.06 1.29 6.31
C ALA A 109 -4.45 2.77 6.40
N LEU A 110 -3.52 3.60 6.85
CA LEU A 110 -3.65 5.06 6.83
C LEU A 110 -3.21 5.57 5.47
N TYR A 111 -4.11 6.26 4.79
CA TYR A 111 -3.82 6.93 3.54
C TYR A 111 -3.84 8.45 3.70
N LYS A 112 -2.90 9.12 3.02
CA LYS A 112 -2.96 10.55 2.68
C LYS A 112 -3.35 10.64 1.21
N ILE A 113 -4.41 11.38 0.91
CA ILE A 113 -4.95 11.51 -0.44
C ILE A 113 -5.04 12.99 -0.78
N THR A 114 -4.40 13.39 -1.88
CA THR A 114 -4.46 14.75 -2.40
C THR A 114 -5.28 14.76 -3.67
N LEU A 115 -6.38 15.48 -3.64
CA LEU A 115 -7.23 15.75 -4.79
C LEU A 115 -6.76 17.02 -5.50
N HIS A 116 -6.86 17.04 -6.81
CA HIS A 116 -6.52 18.18 -7.65
C HIS A 116 -7.76 18.65 -8.43
N GLY A 117 -7.99 19.95 -8.51
CA GLY A 117 -9.10 20.49 -9.27
C GLY A 117 -9.63 21.83 -8.75
N ASP A 118 -10.85 22.14 -9.15
CA ASP A 118 -11.57 23.33 -8.72
C ASP A 118 -11.91 23.25 -7.23
N MET A 119 -11.53 24.28 -6.46
CA MET A 119 -11.66 24.28 -4.99
C MET A 119 -13.11 24.19 -4.51
N ASP A 120 -14.06 24.78 -5.21
CA ASP A 120 -15.47 24.69 -4.81
C ASP A 120 -15.95 23.24 -4.89
N LYS A 121 -15.53 22.51 -5.93
CA LYS A 121 -15.84 21.09 -6.08
C LYS A 121 -15.12 20.23 -5.06
N LEU A 122 -13.84 20.50 -4.79
CA LEU A 122 -13.05 19.77 -3.80
C LEU A 122 -13.63 19.93 -2.40
N GLN A 123 -14.01 21.17 -2.02
CA GLN A 123 -14.63 21.44 -0.75
C GLN A 123 -16.03 20.82 -0.66
N ALA A 124 -16.82 20.89 -1.72
CA ALA A 124 -18.14 20.26 -1.77
C ALA A 124 -18.04 18.71 -1.60
N ALA A 125 -17.02 18.07 -2.16
CA ALA A 125 -16.81 16.63 -1.99
C ALA A 125 -16.41 16.26 -0.56
N ALA A 126 -15.53 17.05 0.07
CA ALA A 126 -15.16 16.86 1.47
C ALA A 126 -16.37 17.05 2.40
N ASP A 127 -17.12 18.14 2.21
CA ASP A 127 -18.35 18.44 2.95
C ASP A 127 -19.42 17.35 2.76
N PHE A 128 -19.56 16.85 1.53
CA PHE A 128 -20.47 15.73 1.24
C PHE A 128 -20.09 14.50 2.04
N TYR A 129 -18.80 14.13 2.05
CA TYR A 129 -18.35 13.01 2.84
C TYR A 129 -18.62 13.23 4.32
N GLU A 130 -18.29 14.39 4.90
CA GLU A 130 -18.47 14.68 6.31
C GLU A 130 -19.95 14.66 6.75
N LYS A 131 -20.83 15.27 5.95
CA LYS A 131 -22.26 15.45 6.26
C LYS A 131 -23.13 14.26 5.93
N SER A 132 -22.65 13.32 5.11
CA SER A 132 -23.42 12.13 4.74
C SER A 132 -23.45 11.13 5.89
N ASP A 133 -24.64 10.61 6.20
CA ASP A 133 -24.82 9.52 7.16
C ASP A 133 -24.40 8.17 6.55
N LYS A 134 -24.55 8.03 5.23
CA LYS A 134 -24.25 6.81 4.48
C LYS A 134 -23.79 7.11 3.08
N ILE A 135 -22.76 6.41 2.61
CA ILE A 135 -22.26 6.49 1.22
C ILE A 135 -22.14 5.07 0.70
N THR A 136 -23.12 4.65 -0.10
CA THR A 136 -23.21 3.28 -0.60
C THR A 136 -22.53 3.16 -1.96
N VAL A 137 -21.64 2.18 -2.09
CA VAL A 137 -20.98 1.83 -3.35
C VAL A 137 -21.08 0.34 -3.63
N ILE A 138 -21.00 -0.04 -4.89
CA ILE A 138 -20.94 -1.44 -5.33
C ILE A 138 -19.49 -1.85 -5.52
N LYS A 139 -18.99 -2.70 -4.63
CA LYS A 139 -17.68 -3.33 -4.75
C LYS A 139 -17.78 -4.60 -5.58
N GLN A 140 -17.18 -4.60 -6.76
CA GLN A 140 -17.09 -5.78 -7.61
C GLN A 140 -15.80 -6.57 -7.32
N SER A 141 -15.92 -7.85 -7.12
CA SER A 141 -14.81 -8.80 -7.09
C SER A 141 -15.04 -9.90 -8.13
N LYS A 142 -14.01 -10.69 -8.47
CA LYS A 142 -14.14 -11.81 -9.43
C LYS A 142 -15.23 -12.82 -9.06
N LYS A 143 -15.63 -12.90 -7.80
CA LYS A 143 -16.57 -13.91 -7.28
C LYS A 143 -17.87 -13.33 -6.75
N LYS A 144 -17.93 -12.05 -6.45
CA LYS A 144 -19.08 -11.47 -5.75
C LYS A 144 -19.18 -9.96 -5.99
N THR A 145 -20.39 -9.48 -6.15
CA THR A 145 -20.75 -8.06 -6.06
C THR A 145 -21.31 -7.82 -4.66
N THR A 146 -20.78 -6.84 -3.95
CA THR A 146 -21.17 -6.54 -2.57
C THR A 146 -21.43 -5.05 -2.43
N GLU A 147 -22.53 -4.70 -1.81
CA GLU A 147 -22.80 -3.33 -1.39
C GLU A 147 -21.97 -3.01 -0.16
N VAL A 148 -21.31 -1.86 -0.16
CA VAL A 148 -20.44 -1.38 0.93
C VAL A 148 -20.84 0.05 1.29
N ASP A 149 -20.99 0.32 2.57
CA ASP A 149 -21.15 1.66 3.08
C ASP A 149 -19.79 2.24 3.47
N LEU A 150 -19.30 3.19 2.67
CA LEU A 150 -17.99 3.79 2.88
C LEU A 150 -17.89 4.55 4.21
N LYS A 151 -19.00 5.14 4.69
CA LYS A 151 -19.00 5.86 5.98
C LYS A 151 -18.83 4.93 7.18
N ALA A 152 -19.37 3.73 7.11
CA ALA A 152 -19.21 2.72 8.15
C ALA A 152 -17.79 2.12 8.16
N GLU A 153 -17.19 1.98 6.99
CA GLU A 153 -15.91 1.30 6.81
C GLU A 153 -14.69 2.21 6.98
N ILE A 154 -14.72 3.42 6.39
CA ILE A 154 -13.62 4.39 6.45
C ILE A 154 -13.70 5.15 7.79
N LYS A 155 -12.56 5.22 8.49
CA LYS A 155 -12.47 5.88 9.80
C LYS A 155 -11.52 7.06 9.75
N ASP A 156 -11.66 7.96 10.71
CA ASP A 156 -10.75 9.08 10.94
C ASP A 156 -10.49 9.93 9.68
N PHE A 157 -11.54 10.12 8.86
CA PHE A 157 -11.46 11.04 7.73
C PHE A 157 -11.24 12.46 8.24
N LYS A 158 -10.17 13.08 7.78
CA LYS A 158 -9.80 14.43 8.21
C LYS A 158 -9.14 15.19 7.07
N VAL A 159 -9.71 16.34 6.70
CA VAL A 159 -9.03 17.30 5.82
C VAL A 159 -7.84 17.90 6.58
N THR A 160 -6.66 17.82 5.98
CA THR A 160 -5.39 18.23 6.63
C THR A 160 -4.77 19.44 5.96
N GLU A 161 -4.92 19.60 4.67
CA GLU A 161 -4.33 20.70 3.90
C GLU A 161 -5.31 21.15 2.82
N SER A 162 -5.35 22.46 2.55
CA SER A 162 -6.13 23.06 1.48
C SER A 162 -5.28 24.13 0.80
N GLY A 163 -5.08 24.00 -0.52
CA GLY A 163 -4.33 24.91 -1.36
C GLY A 163 -5.21 25.53 -2.45
N ASP A 164 -4.63 26.29 -3.39
CA ASP A 164 -5.40 27.00 -4.42
C ASP A 164 -6.21 26.06 -5.34
N ASN A 165 -5.65 24.88 -5.66
CA ASN A 165 -6.28 23.87 -6.53
C ASN A 165 -6.11 22.46 -5.97
N THR A 166 -5.89 22.32 -4.67
CA THR A 166 -5.65 21.02 -4.02
C THR A 166 -6.35 20.93 -2.68
N LEU A 167 -6.89 19.75 -2.38
CA LEU A 167 -7.40 19.40 -1.06
C LEU A 167 -6.83 18.07 -0.65
N THR A 168 -6.19 18.04 0.52
CA THR A 168 -5.59 16.82 1.07
C THR A 168 -6.36 16.37 2.30
N PHE A 169 -6.64 15.08 2.36
CA PHE A 169 -7.21 14.45 3.54
C PHE A 169 -6.48 13.17 3.92
N THR A 170 -6.58 12.80 5.17
CA THR A 170 -6.16 11.49 5.67
C THR A 170 -7.37 10.68 6.08
N ALA A 171 -7.28 9.35 5.92
CA ALA A 171 -8.32 8.44 6.39
C ALA A 171 -7.77 7.02 6.58
N LEU A 172 -8.38 6.28 7.51
CA LEU A 172 -8.12 4.87 7.76
C LEU A 172 -9.06 4.01 6.94
N TYR A 173 -8.50 3.14 6.11
CA TYR A 173 -9.25 2.17 5.32
C TYR A 173 -9.02 0.77 5.84
N PRO A 174 -10.05 -0.08 5.92
CA PRO A 174 -9.86 -1.50 6.17
C PRO A 174 -8.85 -2.09 5.18
N ALA A 175 -7.85 -2.76 5.69
CA ALA A 175 -6.79 -3.37 4.91
C ALA A 175 -6.33 -4.67 5.57
N GLY A 176 -6.13 -5.71 4.77
CA GLY A 176 -5.67 -6.99 5.30
C GLY A 176 -5.76 -8.10 4.27
N THR A 177 -5.36 -9.29 4.68
CA THR A 177 -5.30 -10.47 3.82
C THR A 177 -6.68 -11.02 3.43
N THR A 178 -7.69 -10.79 4.26
CA THR A 178 -9.06 -11.28 4.03
C THR A 178 -10.03 -10.22 3.50
N TYR A 179 -9.83 -8.98 3.92
CA TYR A 179 -10.66 -7.85 3.51
C TYR A 179 -9.78 -6.62 3.28
N ASN A 180 -10.04 -5.92 2.19
CA ASN A 180 -9.32 -4.71 1.81
C ASN A 180 -10.28 -3.76 1.09
N LEU A 181 -10.32 -2.50 1.51
CA LEU A 181 -11.09 -1.43 0.87
C LEU A 181 -10.13 -0.50 0.12
N ASN A 182 -10.28 -0.47 -1.22
CA ASN A 182 -9.43 0.39 -2.04
C ASN A 182 -9.91 1.84 -1.96
N PRO A 183 -9.03 2.83 -1.71
CA PRO A 183 -9.36 4.25 -1.77
C PRO A 183 -10.06 4.69 -3.06
N ALA A 184 -9.78 4.02 -4.18
CA ALA A 184 -10.41 4.29 -5.46
C ALA A 184 -11.95 4.27 -5.42
N LEU A 185 -12.57 3.55 -4.47
CA LEU A 185 -14.03 3.54 -4.35
C LEU A 185 -14.59 4.88 -3.90
N LEU A 186 -13.93 5.57 -2.97
CA LEU A 186 -14.33 6.92 -2.57
C LEU A 186 -14.00 7.94 -3.65
N LEU A 187 -12.84 7.80 -4.30
CA LEU A 187 -12.45 8.68 -5.41
C LEU A 187 -13.43 8.58 -6.59
N GLU A 188 -13.98 7.39 -6.85
CA GLU A 188 -15.00 7.21 -7.88
C GLU A 188 -16.33 7.90 -7.51
N VAL A 189 -16.72 7.92 -6.23
CA VAL A 189 -17.86 8.72 -5.75
C VAL A 189 -17.60 10.20 -5.99
N PHE A 190 -16.44 10.70 -5.63
CA PHE A 190 -16.08 12.11 -5.86
C PHE A 190 -16.04 12.45 -7.36
N ARG A 191 -15.62 11.52 -8.20
CA ARG A 191 -15.67 11.68 -9.66
C ARG A 191 -17.11 11.76 -10.18
N SER A 192 -17.96 10.84 -9.75
CA SER A 192 -19.35 10.75 -10.26
C SER A 192 -20.22 11.93 -9.81
N GLU A 193 -20.08 12.35 -8.54
CA GLU A 193 -20.93 13.38 -7.94
C GLU A 193 -20.42 14.82 -8.20
N PHE A 194 -19.10 15.02 -8.23
CA PHE A 194 -18.50 16.36 -8.30
C PHE A 194 -17.65 16.58 -9.55
N GLY A 195 -17.44 15.56 -10.38
CA GLY A 195 -16.59 15.65 -11.58
C GLY A 195 -15.12 15.86 -11.28
N ILE A 196 -14.64 15.40 -10.11
CA ILE A 196 -13.21 15.42 -9.73
C ILE A 196 -12.49 14.29 -10.47
N ASP A 197 -11.35 14.57 -11.09
CA ASP A 197 -10.58 13.54 -11.77
C ASP A 197 -9.89 12.61 -10.75
N ALA A 198 -10.49 11.45 -10.54
CA ALA A 198 -9.96 10.43 -9.64
C ALA A 198 -8.58 9.91 -10.06
N ASN A 199 -8.23 10.00 -11.35
CA ASN A 199 -6.93 9.53 -11.85
C ASN A 199 -5.80 10.54 -11.60
N ALA A 200 -6.16 11.80 -11.34
CA ALA A 200 -5.22 12.85 -10.98
C ALA A 200 -4.97 12.91 -9.46
N ALA A 201 -5.64 12.09 -8.65
CA ALA A 201 -5.43 12.07 -7.21
C ALA A 201 -4.12 11.39 -6.85
N ASP A 202 -3.33 12.04 -5.98
CA ASP A 202 -2.16 11.42 -5.37
C ASP A 202 -2.58 10.58 -4.17
N VAL A 203 -2.25 9.31 -4.17
CA VAL A 203 -2.61 8.37 -3.11
C VAL A 203 -1.36 7.80 -2.46
N LEU A 204 -1.12 8.15 -1.21
CA LEU A 204 0.01 7.69 -0.41
C LEU A 204 -0.48 6.82 0.75
N ARG A 205 -0.04 5.55 0.79
CA ARG A 205 -0.19 4.69 1.98
C ARG A 205 0.91 5.03 2.98
N MET A 206 0.54 5.59 4.12
CA MET A 206 1.49 6.07 5.12
C MET A 206 1.89 4.98 6.11
N ASN A 207 0.90 4.26 6.65
CA ASN A 207 1.10 3.25 7.70
C ASN A 207 0.14 2.07 7.53
N LEU A 208 0.55 0.92 8.05
CA LEU A 208 -0.29 -0.23 8.30
C LEU A 208 -0.55 -0.34 9.81
N LEU A 209 -1.77 -0.69 10.20
CA LEU A 209 -2.19 -0.72 11.60
C LEU A 209 -2.90 -2.04 11.92
N ASN A 210 -2.78 -2.46 13.18
CA ASN A 210 -3.49 -3.61 13.73
C ASN A 210 -4.93 -3.25 14.15
N GLU A 211 -5.63 -4.20 14.77
CA GLU A 211 -7.01 -4.04 15.24
C GLU A 211 -7.15 -2.96 16.33
N LYS A 212 -6.09 -2.67 17.08
CA LYS A 212 -6.06 -1.64 18.12
C LYS A 212 -5.63 -0.28 17.60
N PHE A 213 -5.47 -0.14 16.28
CA PHE A 213 -4.94 1.06 15.61
C PHE A 213 -3.49 1.39 15.98
N GLU A 214 -2.72 0.42 16.43
CA GLU A 214 -1.29 0.55 16.65
C GLU A 214 -0.56 0.35 15.31
N VAL A 215 0.44 1.21 15.04
CA VAL A 215 1.23 1.13 13.81
C VAL A 215 2.10 -0.12 13.84
N LEU A 216 2.03 -0.90 12.78
CA LEU A 216 2.90 -2.04 12.52
C LEU A 216 4.18 -1.53 11.85
N GLN A 217 5.29 -1.65 12.57
CA GLN A 217 6.61 -1.13 12.12
C GLN A 217 7.45 -2.23 11.51
#